data_5c9231a2549e402bd68d8e997deef703
#
_entry.id   5c9231a2549e402bd68d8e997deef703
#
_cell.length_a   1.000
_cell.length_b   1.000
_cell.length_c   1.000
_cell.angle_alpha   90.00
_cell.angle_beta   90.00
_cell.angle_gamma   90.00
#
_symmetry.space_group_name_H-M   'P 1'
#
loop_
_entity.id
_entity.type
_entity.pdbx_description
1 polymer ?
#
loop_
_entity_poly.entity_id
_entity_poly.type
_entity_poly.pdbx_seq_one_letter_code
_entity_poly.pdbx_strand_id
1 'polypeptide(L)'
;MVNRMPKFAANLSMLYPEHAFLDRFDAAARDGFKGVEYLFPFAFAASDIAVRLQANGLQQVLFNAPPGNWDAGERGLACLPGREAEFRAGVDQALDYAQALGCPRVHVMAGLQPSGVERVALRATYVSNLKWAAQRAAPLGVDVLIEPINTRDMPGFFLSRQDKAHAIVAEVGEPNLKVQMDLYHCQVVEGDLAMKIRQYLPTGRVGHVQIAGVPQRNEPDVGELNYPYLFSVLDEMGYSGWIGCEYRPRATPDQGGTSAGLGWLKPYL
;
A
#
# COMPACT_ATOMS: atom_id res chain seq x y z
N MET A 1 2.97 -17.03 -24.40
CA MET A 1 2.66 -16.20 -23.20
C MET A 1 2.96 -14.76 -23.60
N VAL A 2 1.99 -13.86 -23.48
CA VAL A 2 2.22 -12.44 -23.74
C VAL A 2 2.98 -11.93 -22.52
N ASN A 3 4.26 -11.63 -22.68
CA ASN A 3 5.11 -11.03 -21.64
C ASN A 3 4.51 -9.64 -21.35
N ARG A 4 3.69 -9.52 -20.31
CA ARG A 4 3.13 -8.23 -19.90
C ARG A 4 4.18 -7.52 -19.04
N MET A 5 4.59 -6.35 -19.50
CA MET A 5 5.48 -5.50 -18.70
C MET A 5 4.79 -5.13 -17.37
N PRO A 6 5.45 -5.30 -16.23
CA PRO A 6 4.92 -4.85 -14.94
C PRO A 6 4.60 -3.36 -14.96
N LYS A 7 3.48 -2.97 -14.33
CA LYS A 7 3.11 -1.55 -14.17
C LYS A 7 3.56 -1.06 -12.81
N PHE A 8 4.42 -0.06 -12.76
CA PHE A 8 4.94 0.49 -11.52
C PHE A 8 4.27 1.80 -11.15
N ALA A 9 3.95 1.96 -9.84
CA ALA A 9 3.45 3.18 -9.25
C ALA A 9 4.49 3.76 -8.28
N ALA A 10 4.79 5.06 -8.40
CA ALA A 10 5.68 5.74 -7.46
C ALA A 10 4.95 6.00 -6.14
N ASN A 11 5.52 5.59 -5.00
CA ASN A 11 5.02 5.98 -3.69
C ASN A 11 5.56 7.37 -3.32
N LEU A 12 4.73 8.40 -3.50
CA LEU A 12 5.14 9.79 -3.31
C LEU A 12 5.34 10.20 -1.84
N SER A 13 5.01 9.35 -0.87
CA SER A 13 5.39 9.57 0.51
C SER A 13 6.84 9.21 0.79
N MET A 14 7.44 8.34 -0.02
CA MET A 14 8.82 7.87 0.14
C MET A 14 9.75 8.35 -0.97
N LEU A 15 9.27 8.35 -2.22
CA LEU A 15 10.04 8.80 -3.39
C LEU A 15 9.94 10.33 -3.55
N TYR A 16 10.97 10.91 -4.11
CA TYR A 16 11.08 12.35 -4.38
C TYR A 16 11.02 13.23 -3.11
N PRO A 17 11.64 12.83 -1.97
CA PRO A 17 11.60 13.62 -0.74
C PRO A 17 12.26 14.99 -0.91
N GLU A 18 13.09 15.18 -1.94
CA GLU A 18 13.73 16.43 -2.34
C GLU A 18 12.75 17.49 -2.86
N HIS A 19 11.51 17.10 -3.18
CA HIS A 19 10.47 18.01 -3.68
C HIS A 19 9.34 18.19 -2.66
N ALA A 20 8.64 19.34 -2.70
CA ALA A 20 7.37 19.50 -2.03
C ALA A 20 6.34 18.47 -2.56
N PHE A 21 5.42 18.01 -1.71
CA PHE A 21 4.55 16.88 -2.05
C PHE A 21 3.84 17.03 -3.39
N LEU A 22 3.23 18.18 -3.66
CA LEU A 22 2.51 18.41 -4.93
C LEU A 22 3.42 18.46 -6.17
N ASP A 23 4.71 18.73 -6.00
CA ASP A 23 5.68 18.76 -7.11
C ASP A 23 6.27 17.37 -7.39
N ARG A 24 6.07 16.39 -6.49
CA ARG A 24 6.48 14.99 -6.68
C ARG A 24 5.73 14.31 -7.82
N PHE A 25 4.52 14.75 -8.13
CA PHE A 25 3.74 14.26 -9.28
C PHE A 25 4.45 14.55 -10.60
N ASP A 26 4.94 15.79 -10.76
CA ASP A 26 5.69 16.22 -11.95
C ASP A 26 7.02 15.45 -12.06
N ALA A 27 7.71 15.21 -10.93
CA ALA A 27 8.95 14.46 -10.90
C ALA A 27 8.73 12.99 -11.29
N ALA A 28 7.72 12.33 -10.73
CA ALA A 28 7.38 10.94 -11.05
C ALA A 28 7.01 10.77 -12.53
N ALA A 29 6.24 11.71 -13.10
CA ALA A 29 5.87 11.68 -14.52
C ALA A 29 7.08 11.85 -15.44
N ARG A 30 8.02 12.75 -15.09
CA ARG A 30 9.28 12.95 -15.84
C ARG A 30 10.14 11.69 -15.87
N ASP A 31 10.15 10.93 -14.78
CA ASP A 31 10.89 9.66 -14.67
C ASP A 31 10.15 8.47 -15.29
N GLY A 32 8.98 8.68 -15.91
CA GLY A 32 8.26 7.69 -16.70
C GLY A 32 7.16 6.95 -15.97
N PHE A 33 6.94 7.18 -14.69
CA PHE A 33 5.80 6.59 -13.97
C PHE A 33 4.46 7.02 -14.60
N LYS A 34 3.49 6.09 -14.59
CA LYS A 34 2.11 6.32 -15.04
C LYS A 34 1.10 6.17 -13.90
N GLY A 35 1.53 5.64 -12.77
CA GLY A 35 0.76 5.51 -11.55
C GLY A 35 1.50 6.08 -10.36
N VAL A 36 0.74 6.57 -9.40
CA VAL A 36 1.27 7.07 -8.12
C VAL A 36 0.42 6.56 -6.95
N GLU A 37 1.06 6.40 -5.81
CA GLU A 37 0.44 6.11 -4.53
C GLU A 37 1.11 6.94 -3.44
N TYR A 38 0.49 7.06 -2.29
CA TYR A 38 1.05 7.76 -1.12
C TYR A 38 0.29 7.38 0.14
N LEU A 39 0.81 7.78 1.31
CA LEU A 39 0.18 7.46 2.58
C LEU A 39 -1.06 8.34 2.82
N PHE A 40 -0.89 9.56 3.33
CA PHE A 40 -1.99 10.39 3.82
C PHE A 40 -2.08 11.71 3.05
N PRO A 41 -3.06 11.89 2.17
CA PRO A 41 -3.17 13.11 1.35
C PRO A 41 -3.87 14.29 2.05
N PHE A 42 -4.43 14.10 3.23
CA PHE A 42 -5.44 14.96 3.86
C PHE A 42 -4.96 16.37 4.26
N ALA A 43 -3.67 16.64 4.15
CA ALA A 43 -3.12 18.00 4.30
C ALA A 43 -3.33 18.88 3.04
N PHE A 44 -3.78 18.29 1.92
CA PHE A 44 -4.02 18.96 0.64
C PHE A 44 -5.47 18.75 0.20
N ALA A 45 -6.07 19.75 -0.44
CA ALA A 45 -7.39 19.56 -1.02
C ALA A 45 -7.35 18.49 -2.13
N ALA A 46 -8.37 17.64 -2.20
CA ALA A 46 -8.44 16.60 -3.24
C ALA A 46 -8.42 17.21 -4.66
N SER A 47 -8.99 18.42 -4.84
CA SER A 47 -8.95 19.17 -6.09
C SER A 47 -7.53 19.50 -6.54
N ASP A 48 -6.64 19.89 -5.60
CA ASP A 48 -5.27 20.26 -5.94
C ASP A 48 -4.48 19.03 -6.40
N ILE A 49 -4.70 17.89 -5.74
CA ILE A 49 -4.12 16.62 -6.14
C ILE A 49 -4.66 16.17 -7.51
N ALA A 50 -5.96 16.29 -7.74
CA ALA A 50 -6.58 15.93 -9.02
C ALA A 50 -6.00 16.74 -10.19
N VAL A 51 -5.74 18.04 -9.99
CA VAL A 51 -5.07 18.89 -10.98
C VAL A 51 -3.68 18.36 -11.30
N ARG A 52 -2.89 17.93 -10.31
CA ARG A 52 -1.55 17.37 -10.52
C ARG A 52 -1.59 16.03 -11.27
N LEU A 53 -2.53 15.15 -10.92
CA LEU A 53 -2.73 13.88 -11.62
C LEU A 53 -3.07 14.12 -13.09
N GLN A 54 -4.04 15.00 -13.37
CA GLN A 54 -4.48 15.31 -14.72
C GLN A 54 -3.37 15.96 -15.55
N ALA A 55 -2.68 16.96 -15.00
CA ALA A 55 -1.60 17.68 -15.70
C ALA A 55 -0.46 16.75 -16.13
N ASN A 56 -0.21 15.68 -15.38
CA ASN A 56 0.88 14.73 -15.60
C ASN A 56 0.42 13.40 -16.24
N GLY A 57 -0.86 13.23 -16.53
CA GLY A 57 -1.40 11.97 -17.06
C GLY A 57 -1.16 10.77 -16.13
N LEU A 58 -1.16 11.00 -14.81
CA LEU A 58 -0.94 9.99 -13.79
C LEU A 58 -2.26 9.42 -13.27
N GLN A 59 -2.25 8.11 -13.00
CA GLN A 59 -3.34 7.44 -12.31
C GLN A 59 -3.05 7.37 -10.81
N GLN A 60 -4.03 7.78 -9.97
CA GLN A 60 -4.01 7.47 -8.55
C GLN A 60 -4.28 6.00 -8.33
N VAL A 61 -3.35 5.28 -7.70
CA VAL A 61 -3.41 3.82 -7.56
C VAL A 61 -3.94 3.40 -6.20
N LEU A 62 -3.46 4.05 -5.15
CA LEU A 62 -3.71 3.72 -3.76
C LEU A 62 -3.38 4.92 -2.87
N PHE A 63 -4.07 5.06 -1.76
CA PHE A 63 -3.66 5.84 -0.59
C PHE A 63 -4.28 5.27 0.69
N ASN A 64 -3.80 5.72 1.85
CA ASN A 64 -4.27 5.23 3.14
C ASN A 64 -5.36 6.14 3.72
N ALA A 65 -6.36 5.54 4.36
CA ALA A 65 -7.29 6.25 5.23
C ALA A 65 -6.55 6.87 6.44
N PRO A 66 -7.13 7.89 7.11
CA PRO A 66 -6.51 8.50 8.29
C PRO A 66 -6.09 7.45 9.33
N PRO A 67 -4.83 7.50 9.81
CA PRO A 67 -4.29 6.48 10.71
C PRO A 67 -4.54 6.76 12.20
N GLY A 68 -5.32 7.77 12.54
CA GLY A 68 -5.34 8.41 13.85
C GLY A 68 -4.25 9.48 13.98
N ASN A 69 -3.82 9.78 15.18
CA ASN A 69 -2.77 10.76 15.45
C ASN A 69 -1.37 10.15 15.19
N TRP A 70 -0.89 10.28 13.96
CA TRP A 70 0.41 9.74 13.52
C TRP A 70 1.59 10.28 14.34
N ASP A 71 1.57 11.57 14.67
CA ASP A 71 2.65 12.24 15.41
C ASP A 71 2.69 11.78 16.88
N ALA A 72 1.54 11.40 17.44
CA ALA A 72 1.46 10.77 18.76
C ALA A 72 1.79 9.26 18.73
N GLY A 73 2.15 8.70 17.58
CA GLY A 73 2.56 7.30 17.45
C GLY A 73 1.45 6.34 17.06
N GLU A 74 0.22 6.81 16.76
CA GLU A 74 -0.83 5.93 16.26
C GLU A 74 -0.50 5.41 14.85
N ARG A 75 -0.89 4.18 14.56
CA ARG A 75 -0.57 3.48 13.30
C ARG A 75 -1.80 2.76 12.73
N GLY A 76 -2.96 3.40 12.80
CA GLY A 76 -4.25 2.85 12.40
C GLY A 76 -5.19 2.64 13.57
N LEU A 77 -6.48 2.60 13.27
CA LEU A 77 -7.57 2.53 14.25
C LEU A 77 -8.43 1.30 14.08
N ALA A 78 -8.24 0.54 13.00
CA ALA A 78 -9.20 -0.47 12.58
C ALA A 78 -9.39 -1.62 13.59
N CYS A 79 -8.36 -1.96 14.39
CA CYS A 79 -8.47 -3.01 15.40
C CYS A 79 -8.80 -2.50 16.81
N LEU A 80 -8.95 -1.17 17.03
CA LEU A 80 -9.02 -0.59 18.37
C LEU A 80 -10.46 -0.50 18.90
N PRO A 81 -10.84 -1.29 19.94
CA PRO A 81 -12.15 -1.14 20.57
C PRO A 81 -12.34 0.26 21.15
N GLY A 82 -13.56 0.83 20.97
CA GLY A 82 -13.91 2.17 21.43
C GLY A 82 -13.50 3.29 20.48
N ARG A 83 -12.81 3.00 19.38
CA ARG A 83 -12.41 3.98 18.36
C ARG A 83 -13.17 3.79 17.02
N GLU A 84 -14.27 3.02 17.03
CA GLU A 84 -15.02 2.66 15.82
C GLU A 84 -15.61 3.89 15.11
N ALA A 85 -16.11 4.87 15.87
CA ALA A 85 -16.69 6.08 15.29
C ALA A 85 -15.63 6.90 14.54
N GLU A 86 -14.44 7.05 15.12
CA GLU A 86 -13.32 7.74 14.50
C GLU A 86 -12.80 6.99 13.26
N PHE A 87 -12.67 5.68 13.36
CA PHE A 87 -12.33 4.83 12.22
C PHE A 87 -13.30 5.05 11.05
N ARG A 88 -14.61 5.02 11.32
CA ARG A 88 -15.65 5.21 10.30
C ARG A 88 -15.59 6.59 9.67
N ALA A 89 -15.41 7.64 10.46
CA ALA A 89 -15.26 9.00 9.94
C ALA A 89 -14.02 9.12 9.02
N GLY A 90 -12.91 8.47 9.40
CA GLY A 90 -11.70 8.42 8.57
C GLY A 90 -11.90 7.66 7.26
N VAL A 91 -12.64 6.55 7.29
CA VAL A 91 -12.99 5.81 6.07
C VAL A 91 -13.91 6.66 5.16
N ASP A 92 -14.94 7.31 5.70
CA ASP A 92 -15.81 8.19 4.90
C ASP A 92 -14.99 9.31 4.24
N GLN A 93 -14.10 9.98 4.98
CA GLN A 93 -13.20 10.99 4.42
C GLN A 93 -12.31 10.41 3.30
N ALA A 94 -11.76 9.21 3.49
CA ALA A 94 -10.94 8.57 2.46
C ALA A 94 -11.76 8.23 1.21
N LEU A 95 -13.00 7.80 1.37
CA LEU A 95 -13.88 7.48 0.24
C LEU A 95 -14.26 8.74 -0.58
N ASP A 96 -14.47 9.89 0.08
CA ASP A 96 -14.66 11.17 -0.61
C ASP A 96 -13.44 11.53 -1.47
N TYR A 97 -12.22 11.36 -0.92
CA TYR A 97 -10.98 11.55 -1.68
C TYR A 97 -10.84 10.53 -2.82
N ALA A 98 -11.17 9.26 -2.57
CA ALA A 98 -11.09 8.22 -3.58
C ALA A 98 -11.97 8.55 -4.79
N GLN A 99 -13.19 9.03 -4.58
CA GLN A 99 -14.09 9.48 -5.64
C GLN A 99 -13.52 10.70 -6.39
N ALA A 100 -13.06 11.72 -5.67
CA ALA A 100 -12.50 12.93 -6.27
C ALA A 100 -11.24 12.67 -7.11
N LEU A 101 -10.44 11.67 -6.74
CA LEU A 101 -9.18 11.32 -7.39
C LEU A 101 -9.32 10.15 -8.41
N GLY A 102 -10.50 9.54 -8.52
CA GLY A 102 -10.70 8.33 -9.32
C GLY A 102 -9.85 7.15 -8.82
N CYS A 103 -9.57 7.10 -7.51
CA CYS A 103 -8.73 6.08 -6.91
C CYS A 103 -9.53 4.81 -6.59
N PRO A 104 -9.14 3.65 -7.14
CA PRO A 104 -9.91 2.42 -6.94
C PRO A 104 -9.61 1.69 -5.64
N ARG A 105 -8.68 2.16 -4.82
CA ARG A 105 -8.22 1.45 -3.60
C ARG A 105 -7.92 2.40 -2.47
N VAL A 106 -8.34 1.99 -1.26
CA VAL A 106 -8.00 2.67 -0.01
C VAL A 106 -7.47 1.64 0.99
N HIS A 107 -6.26 1.86 1.52
CA HIS A 107 -5.71 1.04 2.57
C HIS A 107 -6.18 1.53 3.94
N VAL A 108 -6.61 0.62 4.82
CA VAL A 108 -6.95 0.89 6.21
C VAL A 108 -5.95 0.19 7.13
N MET A 109 -5.17 0.97 7.84
CA MET A 109 -4.15 0.44 8.76
C MET A 109 -4.79 -0.22 9.97
N ALA A 110 -4.29 -1.42 10.33
CA ALA A 110 -4.85 -2.21 11.43
C ALA A 110 -4.76 -1.50 12.79
N GLY A 111 -3.62 -0.93 13.11
CA GLY A 111 -3.32 -0.32 14.40
C GLY A 111 -2.30 -1.10 15.22
N LEU A 112 -1.81 -0.47 16.28
CA LEU A 112 -0.93 -1.10 17.27
C LEU A 112 -1.78 -1.80 18.33
N GLN A 113 -1.28 -2.91 18.86
CA GLN A 113 -1.91 -3.61 19.98
C GLN A 113 -1.64 -2.84 21.28
N PRO A 114 -2.69 -2.24 21.92
CA PRO A 114 -2.51 -1.56 23.19
C PRO A 114 -2.20 -2.54 24.31
N SER A 115 -1.44 -2.09 25.32
CA SER A 115 -1.21 -2.88 26.54
C SER A 115 -2.54 -3.16 27.25
N GLY A 116 -2.69 -4.39 27.73
CA GLY A 116 -3.89 -4.80 28.50
C GLY A 116 -5.15 -5.07 27.69
N VAL A 117 -5.11 -4.98 26.36
CA VAL A 117 -6.24 -5.36 25.49
C VAL A 117 -6.00 -6.75 24.90
N GLU A 118 -6.95 -7.66 25.14
CA GLU A 118 -6.86 -9.01 24.64
C GLU A 118 -6.94 -9.07 23.11
N ARG A 119 -6.07 -9.88 22.49
CA ARG A 119 -5.99 -10.01 21.03
C ARG A 119 -7.32 -10.47 20.40
N VAL A 120 -8.15 -11.23 21.12
CA VAL A 120 -9.46 -11.65 20.65
C VAL A 120 -10.42 -10.47 20.51
N ALA A 121 -10.38 -9.51 21.41
CA ALA A 121 -11.19 -8.29 21.33
C ALA A 121 -10.74 -7.40 20.16
N LEU A 122 -9.43 -7.20 20.01
CA LEU A 122 -8.87 -6.48 18.86
C LEU A 122 -9.30 -7.10 17.54
N ARG A 123 -9.25 -8.43 17.44
CA ARG A 123 -9.66 -9.15 16.23
C ARG A 123 -11.14 -9.00 15.93
N ALA A 124 -12.01 -9.10 16.94
CA ALA A 124 -13.45 -8.92 16.77
C ALA A 124 -13.78 -7.50 16.26
N THR A 125 -13.16 -6.48 16.84
CA THR A 125 -13.29 -5.09 16.40
C THR A 125 -12.79 -4.94 14.96
N TYR A 126 -11.61 -5.49 14.64
CA TYR A 126 -11.01 -5.42 13.31
C TYR A 126 -11.93 -6.00 12.24
N VAL A 127 -12.42 -7.22 12.44
CA VAL A 127 -13.34 -7.90 11.49
C VAL A 127 -14.63 -7.09 11.31
N SER A 128 -15.22 -6.57 12.39
CA SER A 128 -16.43 -5.75 12.34
C SER A 128 -16.21 -4.44 11.57
N ASN A 129 -15.11 -3.74 11.86
CA ASN A 129 -14.76 -2.49 11.19
C ASN A 129 -14.44 -2.70 9.70
N LEU A 130 -13.70 -3.74 9.35
CA LEU A 130 -13.39 -4.07 7.96
C LEU A 130 -14.65 -4.42 7.16
N LYS A 131 -15.58 -5.18 7.75
CA LYS A 131 -16.86 -5.49 7.12
C LYS A 131 -17.64 -4.20 6.82
N TRP A 132 -17.76 -3.32 7.81
CA TRP A 132 -18.42 -2.02 7.63
C TRP A 132 -17.73 -1.19 6.55
N ALA A 133 -16.40 -1.08 6.57
CA ALA A 133 -15.64 -0.29 5.59
C ALA A 133 -15.80 -0.84 4.16
N ALA A 134 -15.74 -2.15 3.98
CA ALA A 134 -15.92 -2.79 2.68
C ALA A 134 -17.35 -2.57 2.13
N GLN A 135 -18.38 -2.75 2.98
CA GLN A 135 -19.77 -2.48 2.60
C GLN A 135 -20.00 -1.01 2.25
N ARG A 136 -19.34 -0.08 2.95
CA ARG A 136 -19.41 1.36 2.69
C ARG A 136 -18.74 1.75 1.38
N ALA A 137 -17.63 1.11 1.03
CA ALA A 137 -16.85 1.36 -0.19
C ALA A 137 -17.44 0.69 -1.44
N ALA A 138 -18.15 -0.43 -1.30
CA ALA A 138 -18.65 -1.24 -2.42
C ALA A 138 -19.50 -0.46 -3.44
N PRO A 139 -20.49 0.39 -3.04
CA PRO A 139 -21.28 1.18 -4.00
C PRO A 139 -20.46 2.17 -4.81
N LEU A 140 -19.27 2.54 -4.32
CA LEU A 140 -18.36 3.48 -4.95
C LEU A 140 -17.34 2.80 -5.87
N GLY A 141 -17.38 1.47 -5.96
CA GLY A 141 -16.41 0.68 -6.74
C GLY A 141 -14.98 0.72 -6.16
N VAL A 142 -14.84 0.96 -4.85
CA VAL A 142 -13.54 1.06 -4.18
C VAL A 142 -13.25 -0.22 -3.41
N ASP A 143 -12.04 -0.78 -3.62
CA ASP A 143 -11.51 -1.87 -2.81
C ASP A 143 -10.91 -1.29 -1.51
N VAL A 144 -11.24 -1.92 -0.39
CA VAL A 144 -10.58 -1.68 0.90
C VAL A 144 -9.43 -2.66 1.05
N LEU A 145 -8.24 -2.15 1.33
CA LEU A 145 -7.05 -2.97 1.48
C LEU A 145 -6.63 -3.06 2.95
N ILE A 146 -6.12 -4.23 3.33
CA ILE A 146 -5.41 -4.47 4.59
C ILE A 146 -4.00 -4.98 4.29
N GLU A 147 -3.03 -4.58 5.10
CA GLU A 147 -1.62 -4.90 4.88
C GLU A 147 -0.99 -5.55 6.11
N PRO A 148 -0.33 -6.71 5.93
CA PRO A 148 0.59 -7.24 6.93
C PRO A 148 1.89 -6.45 6.95
N ILE A 149 2.12 -5.70 8.03
CA ILE A 149 3.33 -4.89 8.21
C ILE A 149 4.29 -5.58 9.18
N ASN A 150 5.58 -5.60 8.86
CA ASN A 150 6.60 -6.24 9.68
C ASN A 150 6.78 -5.55 11.04
N THR A 151 7.08 -6.36 12.07
CA THR A 151 7.24 -5.89 13.44
C THR A 151 8.64 -5.35 13.77
N ARG A 152 9.59 -5.43 12.83
CA ARG A 152 10.89 -4.75 12.93
C ARG A 152 10.73 -3.23 12.74
N ASP A 153 10.00 -2.83 11.69
CA ASP A 153 9.76 -1.42 11.36
C ASP A 153 8.61 -0.82 12.17
N MET A 154 7.62 -1.67 12.54
CA MET A 154 6.43 -1.25 13.28
C MET A 154 6.14 -2.21 14.44
N PRO A 155 6.89 -2.11 15.56
CA PRO A 155 6.68 -2.96 16.72
C PRO A 155 5.25 -2.88 17.24
N GLY A 156 4.66 -4.03 17.57
CA GLY A 156 3.31 -4.11 18.11
C GLY A 156 2.19 -3.97 17.07
N PHE A 157 2.49 -3.87 15.78
CA PHE A 157 1.44 -3.83 14.75
C PHE A 157 0.58 -5.08 14.76
N PHE A 158 -0.74 -4.90 14.73
CA PHE A 158 -1.70 -5.99 14.95
C PHE A 158 -1.66 -7.07 13.87
N LEU A 159 -1.53 -6.67 12.60
CA LEU A 159 -1.53 -7.55 11.44
C LEU A 159 -0.13 -7.60 10.81
N SER A 160 0.58 -8.75 10.93
CA SER A 160 1.99 -8.84 10.49
C SER A 160 2.29 -10.04 9.58
N ARG A 161 1.28 -10.86 9.20
CA ARG A 161 1.49 -12.08 8.41
C ARG A 161 0.44 -12.24 7.34
N GLN A 162 0.86 -12.73 6.16
CA GLN A 162 -0.02 -12.97 5.01
C GLN A 162 -1.13 -13.99 5.32
N ASP A 163 -0.80 -15.11 5.99
CA ASP A 163 -1.79 -16.12 6.37
C ASP A 163 -2.92 -15.54 7.23
N LYS A 164 -2.60 -14.62 8.15
CA LYS A 164 -3.59 -13.95 9.00
C LYS A 164 -4.44 -12.95 8.22
N ALA A 165 -3.84 -12.18 7.31
CA ALA A 165 -4.59 -11.25 6.46
C ALA A 165 -5.59 -11.99 5.58
N HIS A 166 -5.15 -13.04 4.89
CA HIS A 166 -6.03 -13.83 4.02
C HIS A 166 -7.13 -14.56 4.80
N ALA A 167 -6.87 -15.01 6.04
CA ALA A 167 -7.88 -15.56 6.92
C ALA A 167 -8.94 -14.51 7.32
N ILE A 168 -8.52 -13.27 7.64
CA ILE A 168 -9.42 -12.16 7.97
C ILE A 168 -10.28 -11.79 6.76
N VAL A 169 -9.70 -11.64 5.57
CA VAL A 169 -10.46 -11.35 4.34
C VAL A 169 -11.49 -12.44 4.07
N ALA A 170 -11.12 -13.72 4.26
CA ALA A 170 -12.05 -14.83 4.09
C ALA A 170 -13.20 -14.81 5.10
N GLU A 171 -12.93 -14.44 6.35
CA GLU A 171 -13.92 -14.36 7.42
C GLU A 171 -14.89 -13.19 7.22
N VAL A 172 -14.38 -12.01 6.83
CA VAL A 172 -15.21 -10.83 6.53
C VAL A 172 -16.14 -11.11 5.35
N GLY A 173 -15.66 -11.80 4.31
CA GLY A 173 -16.46 -12.32 3.21
C GLY A 173 -16.89 -11.26 2.18
N GLU A 174 -16.45 -10.00 2.31
CA GLU A 174 -16.81 -8.95 1.35
C GLU A 174 -15.86 -8.99 0.13
N PRO A 175 -16.38 -8.99 -1.11
CA PRO A 175 -15.57 -9.21 -2.31
C PRO A 175 -14.57 -8.09 -2.59
N ASN A 176 -14.83 -6.88 -2.11
CA ASN A 176 -13.98 -5.70 -2.23
C ASN A 176 -13.06 -5.47 -1.02
N LEU A 177 -12.98 -6.42 -0.07
CA LEU A 177 -11.91 -6.43 0.93
C LEU A 177 -10.76 -7.28 0.41
N LYS A 178 -9.58 -6.68 0.25
CA LYS A 178 -8.41 -7.31 -0.36
C LYS A 178 -7.17 -7.16 0.54
N VAL A 179 -6.13 -7.93 0.20
CA VAL A 179 -4.81 -7.84 0.84
C VAL A 179 -3.89 -7.02 -0.05
N GLN A 180 -3.23 -6.05 0.55
CA GLN A 180 -2.03 -5.41 0.02
C GLN A 180 -0.84 -6.30 0.38
N MET A 181 -0.22 -6.90 -0.64
CA MET A 181 0.91 -7.80 -0.47
C MET A 181 2.20 -7.03 -0.72
N ASP A 182 2.74 -6.40 0.33
CA ASP A 182 4.08 -5.82 0.28
C ASP A 182 5.13 -6.92 0.45
N LEU A 183 5.94 -7.12 -0.59
CA LEU A 183 6.96 -8.17 -0.63
C LEU A 183 8.13 -7.88 0.33
N TYR A 184 8.39 -6.60 0.63
CA TYR A 184 9.38 -6.22 1.65
C TYR A 184 8.93 -6.66 3.04
N HIS A 185 7.71 -6.29 3.45
CA HIS A 185 7.18 -6.70 4.76
C HIS A 185 7.06 -8.23 4.87
N CYS A 186 6.62 -8.87 3.81
CA CYS A 186 6.48 -10.32 3.76
C CYS A 186 7.84 -11.03 3.88
N GLN A 187 8.89 -10.52 3.21
CA GLN A 187 10.24 -11.09 3.33
C GLN A 187 10.78 -11.00 4.75
N VAL A 188 10.63 -9.84 5.39
CA VAL A 188 11.15 -9.62 6.75
C VAL A 188 10.53 -10.58 7.78
N VAL A 189 9.24 -10.93 7.62
CA VAL A 189 8.51 -11.75 8.61
C VAL A 189 8.46 -13.23 8.24
N GLU A 190 8.29 -13.54 6.97
CA GLU A 190 7.91 -14.89 6.53
C GLU A 190 8.85 -15.49 5.50
N GLY A 191 9.36 -14.70 4.56
CA GLY A 191 10.11 -15.22 3.41
C GLY A 191 9.25 -16.04 2.44
N ASP A 192 9.92 -16.86 1.60
CA ASP A 192 9.28 -17.76 0.63
C ASP A 192 8.29 -17.07 -0.34
N LEU A 193 8.68 -15.87 -0.81
CA LEU A 193 7.80 -14.95 -1.54
C LEU A 193 7.21 -15.56 -2.80
N ALA A 194 8.01 -16.29 -3.60
CA ALA A 194 7.54 -16.89 -4.84
C ALA A 194 6.39 -17.88 -4.58
N MET A 195 6.51 -18.70 -3.54
CA MET A 195 5.44 -19.64 -3.17
C MET A 195 4.22 -18.92 -2.61
N LYS A 196 4.40 -17.85 -1.84
CA LYS A 196 3.28 -17.03 -1.35
C LYS A 196 2.54 -16.32 -2.49
N ILE A 197 3.24 -15.78 -3.47
CA ILE A 197 2.63 -15.22 -4.68
C ILE A 197 1.78 -16.29 -5.37
N ARG A 198 2.34 -17.48 -5.62
CA ARG A 198 1.62 -18.63 -6.25
C ARG A 198 0.43 -19.10 -5.42
N GLN A 199 0.50 -19.01 -4.09
CA GLN A 199 -0.57 -19.40 -3.17
C GLN A 199 -1.72 -18.39 -3.17
N TYR A 200 -1.41 -17.10 -3.10
CA TYR A 200 -2.41 -16.08 -2.78
C TYR A 200 -2.99 -15.35 -4.00
N LEU A 201 -2.21 -15.12 -5.06
CA LEU A 201 -2.73 -14.45 -6.26
C LEU A 201 -3.95 -15.17 -6.88
N PRO A 202 -3.93 -16.51 -7.06
CA PRO A 202 -5.07 -17.21 -7.65
C PRO A 202 -6.35 -17.13 -6.83
N THR A 203 -6.28 -16.75 -5.55
CA THR A 203 -7.47 -16.57 -4.70
C THR A 203 -8.31 -15.35 -5.07
N GLY A 204 -7.77 -14.42 -5.88
CA GLY A 204 -8.39 -13.13 -6.19
C GLY A 204 -8.45 -12.16 -5.00
N ARG A 205 -7.80 -12.50 -3.88
CA ARG A 205 -7.79 -11.67 -2.65
C ARG A 205 -6.65 -10.68 -2.56
N VAL A 206 -5.65 -10.76 -3.42
CA VAL A 206 -4.56 -9.76 -3.51
C VAL A 206 -5.05 -8.61 -4.37
N GLY A 207 -5.21 -7.42 -3.80
CA GLY A 207 -5.67 -6.21 -4.49
C GLY A 207 -4.55 -5.29 -4.95
N HIS A 208 -3.37 -5.40 -4.33
CA HIS A 208 -2.19 -4.58 -4.64
C HIS A 208 -0.91 -5.28 -4.22
N VAL A 209 0.19 -4.99 -4.90
CA VAL A 209 1.53 -5.49 -4.58
C VAL A 209 2.46 -4.30 -4.38
N GLN A 210 3.35 -4.38 -3.39
CA GLN A 210 4.40 -3.37 -3.18
C GLN A 210 5.77 -4.01 -3.06
N ILE A 211 6.82 -3.22 -3.32
CA ILE A 211 8.21 -3.65 -3.36
C ILE A 211 9.16 -2.65 -2.69
N ALA A 212 10.18 -3.17 -2.04
CA ALA A 212 11.37 -2.46 -1.59
C ALA A 212 12.55 -3.42 -1.43
N GLY A 213 13.77 -2.92 -1.51
CA GLY A 213 14.98 -3.70 -1.23
C GLY A 213 15.07 -4.15 0.23
N VAL A 214 15.40 -5.40 0.49
CA VAL A 214 15.58 -5.96 1.83
C VAL A 214 17.07 -6.12 2.10
N PRO A 215 17.60 -5.75 3.28
CA PRO A 215 16.87 -5.33 4.50
C PRO A 215 16.67 -3.82 4.68
N GLN A 216 17.26 -2.93 3.87
CA GLN A 216 17.32 -1.48 4.15
C GLN A 216 16.10 -0.68 3.70
N ARG A 217 15.15 -1.31 2.99
CA ARG A 217 13.98 -0.65 2.41
C ARG A 217 14.35 0.44 1.38
N ASN A 218 15.42 0.20 0.59
CA ASN A 218 15.86 1.05 -0.51
C ASN A 218 15.38 0.50 -1.87
N GLU A 219 16.04 0.93 -2.97
CA GLU A 219 15.74 0.44 -4.32
C GLU A 219 15.76 -1.09 -4.41
N PRO A 220 14.85 -1.69 -5.21
CA PRO A 220 14.71 -3.16 -5.30
C PRO A 220 15.73 -3.81 -6.25
N ASP A 221 16.95 -3.28 -6.32
CA ASP A 221 18.01 -3.73 -7.23
C ASP A 221 19.11 -4.55 -6.56
N VAL A 222 19.24 -4.42 -5.24
CA VAL A 222 20.22 -5.15 -4.43
C VAL A 222 19.60 -5.62 -3.11
N GLY A 223 20.25 -6.59 -2.47
CA GLY A 223 19.81 -7.14 -1.17
C GLY A 223 19.38 -8.60 -1.28
N GLU A 224 18.49 -9.01 -0.38
CA GLU A 224 18.09 -10.41 -0.21
C GLU A 224 17.15 -10.92 -1.32
N LEU A 225 16.52 -10.02 -2.11
CA LEU A 225 15.48 -10.38 -3.07
C LEU A 225 15.93 -10.29 -4.52
N ASN A 226 15.61 -11.30 -5.30
CA ASN A 226 15.74 -11.27 -6.75
C ASN A 226 14.42 -10.79 -7.38
N TYR A 227 14.23 -9.47 -7.49
CA TYR A 227 13.01 -8.90 -8.04
C TYR A 227 12.73 -9.26 -9.51
N PRO A 228 13.71 -9.32 -10.43
CA PRO A 228 13.46 -9.84 -11.78
C PRO A 228 12.79 -11.22 -11.80
N TYR A 229 13.20 -12.13 -10.91
CA TYR A 229 12.54 -13.42 -10.76
C TYR A 229 11.13 -13.29 -10.18
N LEU A 230 10.93 -12.45 -9.15
CA LEU A 230 9.61 -12.25 -8.55
C LEU A 230 8.63 -11.61 -9.54
N PHE A 231 9.08 -10.70 -10.40
CA PHE A 231 8.26 -10.13 -11.47
C PHE A 231 7.85 -11.20 -12.49
N SER A 232 8.75 -12.14 -12.84
CA SER A 232 8.37 -13.26 -13.70
C SER A 232 7.31 -14.16 -13.06
N VAL A 233 7.38 -14.37 -11.73
CA VAL A 233 6.36 -15.13 -10.99
C VAL A 233 5.01 -14.40 -10.97
N LEU A 234 4.99 -13.07 -10.78
CA LEU A 234 3.77 -12.26 -10.86
C LEU A 234 3.13 -12.36 -12.26
N ASP A 235 3.96 -12.28 -13.32
CA ASP A 235 3.50 -12.39 -14.71
C ASP A 235 2.95 -13.81 -15.02
N GLU A 236 3.64 -14.87 -14.60
CA GLU A 236 3.17 -16.26 -14.69
C GLU A 236 1.81 -16.46 -14.01
N MET A 237 1.57 -15.78 -12.89
CA MET A 237 0.30 -15.81 -12.15
C MET A 237 -0.76 -14.87 -12.73
N GLY A 238 -0.47 -14.16 -13.82
CA GLY A 238 -1.41 -13.29 -14.51
C GLY A 238 -1.69 -11.98 -13.76
N TYR A 239 -0.80 -11.52 -12.87
CA TYR A 239 -0.97 -10.25 -12.20
C TYR A 239 -0.91 -9.09 -13.19
N SER A 240 -1.98 -8.31 -13.27
CA SER A 240 -2.11 -7.17 -14.18
C SER A 240 -2.27 -5.83 -13.45
N GLY A 241 -2.19 -5.87 -12.11
CA GLY A 241 -2.28 -4.70 -11.25
C GLY A 241 -1.02 -3.82 -11.28
N TRP A 242 -1.03 -2.79 -10.45
CA TRP A 242 0.12 -1.95 -10.21
C TRP A 242 1.03 -2.56 -9.15
N ILE A 243 2.33 -2.28 -9.25
CA ILE A 243 3.34 -2.60 -8.25
C ILE A 243 3.82 -1.29 -7.65
N GLY A 244 3.50 -1.04 -6.39
CA GLY A 244 3.90 0.17 -5.66
C GLY A 244 5.37 0.13 -5.28
N CYS A 245 6.10 1.19 -5.63
CA CYS A 245 7.51 1.37 -5.28
C CYS A 245 7.62 2.07 -3.93
N GLU A 246 7.46 1.31 -2.83
CA GLU A 246 7.40 1.86 -1.47
C GLU A 246 8.75 1.72 -0.75
N TYR A 247 9.75 2.48 -1.22
CA TYR A 247 11.10 2.44 -0.68
C TYR A 247 11.71 3.83 -0.52
N ARG A 248 12.78 3.90 0.27
CA ARG A 248 13.56 5.14 0.48
C ARG A 248 14.71 5.18 -0.50
N PRO A 249 14.84 6.24 -1.32
CA PRO A 249 16.00 6.40 -2.20
C PRO A 249 17.31 6.36 -1.42
N ARG A 250 18.32 5.64 -1.96
CA ARG A 250 19.67 5.64 -1.38
C ARG A 250 20.42 6.94 -1.65
N ALA A 251 20.19 7.49 -2.84
CA ALA A 251 20.83 8.75 -3.22
C ALA A 251 20.20 9.93 -2.46
N THR A 252 21.05 10.75 -1.88
CA THR A 252 20.65 12.02 -1.27
C THR A 252 20.26 13.05 -2.34
N PRO A 253 19.54 14.15 -2.00
CA PRO A 253 19.15 15.17 -2.98
C PRO A 253 20.31 15.72 -3.81
N ASP A 254 21.47 15.95 -3.19
CA ASP A 254 22.71 16.42 -3.85
C ASP A 254 23.35 15.37 -4.77
N GLN A 255 22.98 14.11 -4.63
CA GLN A 255 23.39 12.98 -5.47
C GLN A 255 22.39 12.65 -6.58
N GLY A 256 21.33 13.45 -6.74
CA GLY A 256 20.29 13.27 -7.75
C GLY A 256 19.00 12.61 -7.24
N GLY A 257 18.91 12.36 -5.92
CA GLY A 257 17.68 11.90 -5.25
C GLY A 257 17.09 10.64 -5.84
N THR A 258 15.77 10.59 -5.92
CA THR A 258 15.03 9.43 -6.44
C THR A 258 15.43 9.06 -7.86
N SER A 259 15.54 10.04 -8.77
CA SER A 259 15.81 9.79 -10.19
C SER A 259 17.12 9.05 -10.43
N ALA A 260 18.15 9.31 -9.60
CA ALA A 260 19.45 8.64 -9.69
C ALA A 260 19.38 7.14 -9.39
N GLY A 261 18.41 6.71 -8.54
CA GLY A 261 18.22 5.32 -8.14
C GLY A 261 17.36 4.48 -9.08
N LEU A 262 16.73 5.08 -10.12
CA LEU A 262 15.75 4.40 -10.98
C LEU A 262 16.37 3.53 -12.10
N GLY A 263 17.67 3.26 -12.06
CA GLY A 263 18.33 2.41 -13.06
C GLY A 263 17.69 1.03 -13.23
N TRP A 264 17.20 0.44 -12.16
CA TRP A 264 16.54 -0.86 -12.14
C TRP A 264 15.19 -0.87 -12.89
N LEU A 265 14.52 0.30 -12.96
CA LEU A 265 13.19 0.44 -13.57
C LEU A 265 13.26 0.51 -15.11
N LYS A 266 14.38 1.00 -15.68
CA LYS A 266 14.53 1.24 -17.13
C LYS A 266 14.14 0.06 -18.02
N PRO A 267 14.42 -1.22 -17.68
CA PRO A 267 14.02 -2.36 -18.52
C PRO A 267 12.48 -2.55 -18.61
N TYR A 268 11.71 -1.87 -17.79
CA TYR A 268 10.26 -2.03 -17.65
C TYR A 268 9.43 -0.80 -18.06
N LEU A 269 10.07 0.27 -18.54
CA LEU A 269 9.42 1.51 -19.03
C LEU A 269 9.06 1.46 -20.51
#